data_4ed5947d7be8df5db8fffa15cb02e385
#
_entry.id   4ed5947d7be8df5db8fffa15cb02e385
#
_cell.length_a   1.000
_cell.length_b   1.000
_cell.length_c   1.000
_cell.angle_alpha   90.00
_cell.angle_beta   90.00
_cell.angle_gamma   90.00
#
_symmetry.space_group_name_H-M   'P 1'
#
loop_
_entity.id
_entity.type
_entity.pdbx_description
1 polymer ?
#
loop_
_entity_poly.entity_id
_entity_poly.type
_entity_poly.pdbx_seq_one_letter_code
_entity_poly.pdbx_strand_id
1 'polypeptide(L)'
;LLDEVVVVGYGSQKKVNMTGAVATIDSKSLASRPISNISQGLQGLAPGVTVTNAGGQPGQDTGKILIRGLGSFNASSPMVLIDGVEGDMNVVDPSDIESISVLKDASSAAIYGSKAANGVILITTKRGQSGKPKLTYSALFGWSKPADLMDRTNSAELAELTNEAEYWDAISQGASSEQAEKRKPYTQEDIRKYAEGSDPYGHPNTDW
;
A
#
# COMPACT_ATOMS: atom_id res chain seq x y z
N LEU A 1 15.09 -15.87 -30.47
CA LEU A 1 15.30 -14.64 -29.69
C LEU A 1 14.11 -13.74 -29.98
N LEU A 2 13.17 -13.69 -29.06
CA LEU A 2 12.01 -12.82 -29.14
C LEU A 2 12.50 -11.38 -28.93
N ASP A 3 12.32 -10.53 -29.93
CA ASP A 3 12.54 -9.08 -29.83
C ASP A 3 11.48 -8.51 -28.87
N GLU A 4 11.81 -8.45 -27.60
CA GLU A 4 10.93 -7.84 -26.57
C GLU A 4 10.94 -6.32 -26.76
N VAL A 5 9.80 -5.79 -27.20
CA VAL A 5 9.60 -4.37 -27.43
C VAL A 5 8.99 -3.76 -26.16
N VAL A 6 9.62 -2.72 -25.64
CA VAL A 6 9.15 -2.00 -24.45
C VAL A 6 8.66 -0.63 -24.88
N VAL A 7 7.50 -0.24 -24.40
CA VAL A 7 6.97 1.11 -24.62
C VAL A 7 7.68 2.06 -23.66
N VAL A 8 8.35 3.07 -24.18
CA VAL A 8 9.07 4.08 -23.43
C VAL A 8 8.68 5.46 -23.93
N GLY A 9 8.04 6.23 -23.08
CA GLY A 9 7.58 7.56 -23.45
C GLY A 9 6.55 7.54 -24.60
N TYR A 10 6.82 8.33 -25.62
CA TYR A 10 5.95 8.43 -26.79
C TYR A 10 6.30 7.44 -27.92
N GLY A 11 7.14 6.44 -27.65
CA GLY A 11 7.57 5.47 -28.63
C GLY A 11 7.83 4.08 -28.06
N SER A 12 7.96 3.10 -28.95
CA SER A 12 8.36 1.74 -28.59
C SER A 12 9.83 1.53 -28.95
N GLN A 13 10.64 1.02 -28.01
CA GLN A 13 12.04 0.67 -28.24
C GLN A 13 12.29 -0.80 -27.88
N LYS A 14 13.26 -1.41 -28.59
CA LYS A 14 13.68 -2.75 -28.21
C LYS A 14 14.39 -2.70 -26.86
N LYS A 15 14.08 -3.64 -25.95
CA LYS A 15 14.67 -3.76 -24.61
C LYS A 15 16.21 -3.73 -24.64
N VAL A 16 16.81 -4.32 -25.68
CA VAL A 16 18.26 -4.35 -25.90
C VAL A 16 18.88 -2.96 -26.08
N ASN A 17 18.11 -1.98 -26.55
CA ASN A 17 18.58 -0.62 -26.83
C ASN A 17 18.38 0.34 -25.65
N MET A 18 17.86 -0.15 -24.52
CA MET A 18 17.60 0.67 -23.35
C MET A 18 18.81 0.67 -22.41
N THR A 19 19.42 1.83 -22.23
CA THR A 19 20.56 2.04 -21.33
C THR A 19 20.14 2.20 -19.87
N GLY A 20 18.85 2.33 -19.57
CA GLY A 20 18.29 2.53 -18.22
C GLY A 20 17.80 1.22 -17.58
N ALA A 21 17.76 1.17 -16.24
CA ALA A 21 17.21 0.04 -15.49
C ALA A 21 15.67 0.03 -15.58
N VAL A 22 15.15 -0.68 -16.59
CA VAL A 22 13.72 -0.88 -16.78
C VAL A 22 13.34 -2.32 -16.43
N ALA A 23 12.31 -2.46 -15.60
CA ALA A 23 11.68 -3.76 -15.36
C ALA A 23 10.35 -3.81 -16.12
N THR A 24 10.19 -4.84 -16.94
CA THR A 24 8.93 -5.09 -17.67
C THR A 24 8.24 -6.30 -17.09
N ILE A 25 6.94 -6.19 -16.90
CA ILE A 25 6.06 -7.25 -16.39
C ILE A 25 5.00 -7.49 -17.46
N ASP A 26 4.89 -8.72 -17.90
CA ASP A 26 3.92 -9.13 -18.91
C ASP A 26 2.56 -9.45 -18.28
N SER A 27 1.50 -9.29 -19.08
CA SER A 27 0.12 -9.64 -18.68
C SER A 27 -0.02 -11.07 -18.16
N LYS A 28 0.76 -12.03 -18.69
CA LYS A 28 0.73 -13.42 -18.26
C LYS A 28 1.15 -13.60 -16.79
N SER A 29 2.15 -12.82 -16.36
CA SER A 29 2.64 -12.85 -14.96
C SER A 29 1.62 -12.25 -13.98
N LEU A 30 0.82 -11.27 -14.42
CA LEU A 30 -0.26 -10.71 -13.63
C LEU A 30 -1.48 -11.64 -13.60
N ALA A 31 -1.87 -12.21 -14.74
CA ALA A 31 -3.02 -13.11 -14.85
C ALA A 31 -2.87 -14.43 -14.09
N SER A 32 -1.64 -14.84 -13.77
CA SER A 32 -1.38 -16.06 -12.99
C SER A 32 -1.67 -15.91 -11.49
N ARG A 33 -1.96 -14.70 -11.02
CA ARG A 33 -2.22 -14.39 -9.61
C ARG A 33 -3.67 -13.93 -9.42
N PRO A 34 -4.38 -14.40 -8.39
CA PRO A 34 -5.67 -13.86 -8.03
C PRO A 34 -5.47 -12.50 -7.32
N ILE A 35 -5.32 -11.44 -8.11
CA ILE A 35 -5.12 -10.08 -7.60
C ILE A 35 -6.41 -9.28 -7.74
N SER A 36 -6.77 -8.55 -6.68
CA SER A 36 -7.86 -7.58 -6.69
C SER A 36 -7.38 -6.21 -7.19
N ASN A 37 -6.12 -5.86 -6.90
CA ASN A 37 -5.52 -4.57 -7.24
C ASN A 37 -4.17 -4.74 -7.93
N ILE A 38 -3.88 -3.90 -8.93
CA ILE A 38 -2.63 -3.94 -9.68
C ILE A 38 -1.44 -3.66 -8.76
N SER A 39 -1.59 -2.75 -7.80
CA SER A 39 -0.55 -2.44 -6.82
C SER A 39 -0.06 -3.68 -6.07
N GLN A 40 -0.97 -4.55 -5.63
CA GLN A 40 -0.60 -5.85 -5.01
C GLN A 40 0.04 -6.81 -6.00
N GLY A 41 -0.46 -6.82 -7.24
CA GLY A 41 0.07 -7.66 -8.30
C GLY A 41 1.54 -7.40 -8.63
N LEU A 42 2.01 -6.16 -8.42
CA LEU A 42 3.41 -5.78 -8.65
C LEU A 42 4.37 -6.32 -7.59
N GLN A 43 3.88 -6.74 -6.43
CA GLN A 43 4.70 -7.23 -5.34
C GLN A 43 5.51 -8.47 -5.75
N GLY A 44 6.84 -8.35 -5.69
CA GLY A 44 7.78 -9.42 -6.02
C GLY A 44 7.96 -9.70 -7.52
N LEU A 45 7.27 -8.98 -8.44
CA LEU A 45 7.46 -9.14 -9.89
C LEU A 45 8.53 -8.22 -10.46
N ALA A 46 8.73 -7.04 -9.87
CA ALA A 46 9.74 -6.09 -10.33
C ALA A 46 10.87 -5.93 -9.31
N PRO A 47 12.13 -6.28 -9.62
CA PRO A 47 13.26 -6.03 -8.72
C PRO A 47 13.38 -4.54 -8.40
N GLY A 48 13.56 -4.19 -7.11
CA GLY A 48 13.67 -2.80 -6.64
C GLY A 48 12.36 -2.03 -6.56
N VAL A 49 11.23 -2.71 -6.71
CA VAL A 49 9.89 -2.19 -6.38
C VAL A 49 9.42 -2.82 -5.08
N THR A 50 9.15 -2.00 -4.10
CA THR A 50 8.59 -2.43 -2.81
C THR A 50 7.13 -1.99 -2.75
N VAL A 51 6.25 -2.93 -2.42
CA VAL A 51 4.83 -2.66 -2.20
C VAL A 51 4.53 -2.91 -0.73
N THR A 52 4.05 -1.89 -0.03
CA THR A 52 3.66 -1.98 1.37
C THR A 52 2.17 -1.74 1.50
N ASN A 53 1.47 -2.68 2.10
CA ASN A 53 0.06 -2.50 2.43
C ASN A 53 -0.06 -1.87 3.81
N ALA A 54 -0.74 -0.75 3.92
CA ALA A 54 -0.91 -0.01 5.16
C ALA A 54 -1.98 -0.60 6.08
N GLY A 55 -2.77 -1.58 5.61
CA GLY A 55 -3.83 -2.22 6.38
C GLY A 55 -4.33 -3.49 5.73
N GLY A 56 -4.91 -4.38 6.52
CA GLY A 56 -5.55 -5.62 6.06
C GLY A 56 -7.07 -5.48 5.89
N GLN A 57 -7.61 -4.26 5.86
CA GLN A 57 -9.05 -4.07 5.71
C GLN A 57 -9.50 -4.41 4.29
N PRO A 58 -10.51 -5.27 4.13
CA PRO A 58 -11.12 -5.54 2.83
C PRO A 58 -11.60 -4.24 2.17
N GLY A 59 -11.21 -4.00 0.92
CA GLY A 59 -11.55 -2.79 0.17
C GLY A 59 -10.62 -1.59 0.37
N GLN A 60 -9.68 -1.62 1.32
CA GLN A 60 -8.61 -0.64 1.50
C GLN A 60 -7.22 -1.27 1.32
N ASP A 61 -7.13 -2.23 0.46
CA ASP A 61 -5.96 -3.05 0.21
C ASP A 61 -5.05 -2.50 -0.91
N THR A 62 -5.15 -1.20 -1.20
CA THR A 62 -4.24 -0.52 -2.12
C THR A 62 -2.84 -0.41 -1.52
N GLY A 63 -1.87 -1.03 -2.19
CA GLY A 63 -0.47 -0.98 -1.75
C GLY A 63 0.20 0.36 -2.07
N LYS A 64 0.93 0.92 -1.11
CA LYS A 64 1.86 2.02 -1.37
C LYS A 64 3.09 1.46 -2.08
N ILE A 65 3.38 2.00 -3.26
CA ILE A 65 4.50 1.56 -4.08
C ILE A 65 5.69 2.50 -3.88
N LEU A 66 6.86 1.90 -3.67
CA LEU A 66 8.13 2.60 -3.59
C LEU A 66 9.10 1.99 -4.60
N ILE A 67 9.80 2.84 -5.35
CA ILE A 67 10.85 2.41 -6.28
C ILE A 67 12.20 2.80 -5.68
N ARG A 68 13.07 1.79 -5.44
CA ARG A 68 14.40 1.93 -4.80
C ARG A 68 14.36 2.55 -3.39
N GLY A 69 13.25 2.40 -2.67
CA GLY A 69 13.08 2.90 -1.31
C GLY A 69 12.56 4.33 -1.23
N LEU A 70 12.74 4.94 -0.06
CA LEU A 70 12.28 6.32 0.20
C LEU A 70 13.27 7.31 -0.41
N GLY A 71 12.88 7.98 -1.49
CA GLY A 71 13.69 9.04 -2.11
C GLY A 71 13.54 10.41 -1.43
N SER A 72 12.43 10.65 -0.72
CA SER A 72 12.14 11.91 -0.03
C SER A 72 11.15 11.65 1.12
N PHE A 73 11.25 12.48 2.17
CA PHE A 73 10.30 12.43 3.30
C PHE A 73 8.90 12.93 2.93
N ASN A 74 8.78 13.82 1.94
CA ASN A 74 7.50 14.47 1.61
C ASN A 74 6.72 13.85 0.46
N ALA A 75 7.38 13.20 -0.50
CA ALA A 75 6.71 12.57 -1.62
C ALA A 75 7.57 11.40 -2.12
N SER A 76 7.12 10.18 -1.92
CA SER A 76 7.84 8.97 -2.30
C SER A 76 7.08 8.10 -3.29
N SER A 77 5.88 8.50 -3.70
CA SER A 77 5.08 7.75 -4.67
C SER A 77 5.62 7.94 -6.09
N PRO A 78 5.75 6.87 -6.88
CA PRO A 78 6.11 6.97 -8.28
C PRO A 78 4.98 7.61 -9.09
N MET A 79 5.34 8.20 -10.23
CA MET A 79 4.36 8.68 -11.22
C MET A 79 3.78 7.48 -11.98
N VAL A 80 2.47 7.43 -12.10
CA VAL A 80 1.78 6.37 -12.85
C VAL A 80 1.20 6.95 -14.13
N LEU A 81 1.51 6.30 -15.25
CA LEU A 81 0.98 6.66 -16.57
C LEU A 81 0.25 5.46 -17.17
N ILE A 82 -1.00 5.67 -17.53
CA ILE A 82 -1.85 4.69 -18.21
C ILE A 82 -2.00 5.15 -19.66
N ASP A 83 -1.44 4.41 -20.59
CA ASP A 83 -1.37 4.77 -22.01
C ASP A 83 -0.87 6.20 -22.27
N GLY A 84 0.04 6.68 -21.41
CA GLY A 84 0.66 8.00 -21.50
C GLY A 84 -0.08 9.10 -20.72
N VAL A 85 -1.19 8.81 -20.07
CA VAL A 85 -1.95 9.75 -19.25
C VAL A 85 -1.73 9.45 -17.76
N GLU A 86 -1.46 10.48 -16.95
CA GLU A 86 -1.31 10.33 -15.49
C GLU A 86 -2.62 9.89 -14.85
N GLY A 87 -2.58 8.80 -14.04
CA GLY A 87 -3.77 8.25 -13.42
C GLY A 87 -3.47 7.27 -12.28
N ASP A 88 -4.53 6.77 -11.66
CA ASP A 88 -4.42 5.74 -10.62
C ASP A 88 -4.44 4.35 -11.28
N MET A 89 -3.41 3.54 -11.01
CA MET A 89 -3.29 2.19 -11.54
C MET A 89 -4.40 1.25 -11.06
N ASN A 90 -4.98 1.48 -9.90
CA ASN A 90 -5.99 0.58 -9.33
C ASN A 90 -7.37 0.73 -9.99
N VAL A 91 -7.54 1.73 -10.86
CA VAL A 91 -8.78 1.90 -11.67
C VAL A 91 -8.78 0.97 -12.88
N VAL A 92 -7.61 0.50 -13.32
CA VAL A 92 -7.48 -0.36 -14.50
C VAL A 92 -7.71 -1.81 -14.10
N ASP A 93 -8.52 -2.54 -14.87
CA ASP A 93 -8.69 -3.97 -14.66
C ASP A 93 -7.39 -4.70 -15.04
N PRO A 94 -6.86 -5.59 -14.18
CA PRO A 94 -5.67 -6.38 -14.50
C PRO A 94 -5.77 -7.17 -15.81
N SER A 95 -6.97 -7.56 -16.21
CA SER A 95 -7.22 -8.28 -17.46
C SER A 95 -7.01 -7.44 -18.72
N ASP A 96 -7.12 -6.11 -18.61
CA ASP A 96 -6.97 -5.17 -19.73
C ASP A 96 -5.51 -4.75 -19.95
N ILE A 97 -4.62 -5.12 -19.04
CA ILE A 97 -3.20 -4.78 -19.13
C ILE A 97 -2.50 -5.68 -20.16
N GLU A 98 -1.73 -5.06 -21.05
CA GLU A 98 -0.79 -5.73 -21.95
C GLU A 98 0.57 -5.89 -21.29
N SER A 99 1.11 -4.79 -20.74
CA SER A 99 2.39 -4.77 -20.03
C SER A 99 2.50 -3.64 -19.04
N ILE A 100 3.34 -3.82 -18.03
CA ILE A 100 3.73 -2.77 -17.09
C ILE A 100 5.24 -2.60 -17.17
N SER A 101 5.70 -1.38 -17.42
CA SER A 101 7.12 -1.03 -17.43
C SER A 101 7.43 -0.08 -16.29
N VAL A 102 8.45 -0.43 -15.49
CA VAL A 102 8.88 0.39 -14.35
C VAL A 102 10.23 1.02 -14.68
N LEU A 103 10.23 2.35 -14.83
CA LEU A 103 11.42 3.17 -15.05
C LEU A 103 11.99 3.55 -13.68
N LYS A 104 13.16 2.99 -13.35
CA LYS A 104 13.75 3.15 -12.01
C LYS A 104 14.84 4.22 -11.97
N ASP A 105 15.39 4.59 -13.12
CA ASP A 105 16.48 5.54 -13.22
C ASP A 105 16.01 6.91 -13.66
N ALA A 106 16.64 7.95 -13.11
CA ALA A 106 16.36 9.34 -13.47
C ALA A 106 16.59 9.60 -14.98
N SER A 107 17.54 8.91 -15.61
CA SER A 107 17.82 9.05 -17.05
C SER A 107 16.65 8.58 -17.90
N SER A 108 16.03 7.45 -17.58
CA SER A 108 14.86 6.92 -18.29
C SER A 108 13.57 7.67 -17.94
N ALA A 109 13.50 8.26 -16.75
CA ALA A 109 12.35 9.03 -16.27
C ALA A 109 12.41 10.53 -16.63
N ALA A 110 13.56 11.03 -17.09
CA ALA A 110 13.80 12.46 -17.35
C ALA A 110 12.80 13.13 -18.30
N ILE A 111 12.29 12.38 -19.29
CA ILE A 111 11.29 12.89 -20.26
C ILE A 111 9.94 13.26 -19.61
N TYR A 112 9.68 12.75 -18.39
CA TYR A 112 8.44 13.01 -17.64
C TYR A 112 8.58 14.15 -16.62
N GLY A 113 9.76 14.80 -16.57
CA GLY A 113 10.00 15.95 -15.73
C GLY A 113 10.22 15.65 -14.25
N SER A 114 10.09 16.67 -13.40
CA SER A 114 10.40 16.59 -11.96
C SER A 114 9.48 15.65 -11.17
N LYS A 115 8.25 15.45 -11.59
CA LYS A 115 7.31 14.51 -10.94
C LYS A 115 7.81 13.06 -11.01
N ALA A 116 8.62 12.73 -12.01
CA ALA A 116 9.19 11.41 -12.22
C ALA A 116 10.44 11.11 -11.38
N ALA A 117 10.84 12.01 -10.46
CA ALA A 117 12.03 11.86 -9.63
C ALA A 117 12.01 10.57 -8.77
N ASN A 118 10.82 10.09 -8.38
CA ASN A 118 10.63 8.86 -7.60
C ASN A 118 10.42 7.62 -8.48
N GLY A 119 10.66 7.73 -9.80
CA GLY A 119 10.42 6.70 -10.79
C GLY A 119 9.06 6.81 -11.47
N VAL A 120 8.90 6.07 -12.56
CA VAL A 120 7.67 6.06 -13.36
C VAL A 120 7.20 4.63 -13.59
N ILE A 121 5.90 4.42 -13.46
CA ILE A 121 5.22 3.17 -13.80
C ILE A 121 4.39 3.43 -15.05
N LEU A 122 4.74 2.77 -16.15
CA LEU A 122 4.02 2.84 -17.40
C LEU A 122 3.12 1.62 -17.54
N ILE A 123 1.83 1.84 -17.63
CA ILE A 123 0.83 0.79 -17.87
C ILE A 123 0.38 0.93 -19.31
N THR A 124 0.56 -0.13 -20.08
CA THR A 124 0.06 -0.21 -21.46
C THR A 124 -1.13 -1.14 -21.47
N THR A 125 -2.25 -0.66 -21.96
CA THR A 125 -3.47 -1.46 -22.08
C THR A 125 -3.53 -2.20 -23.41
N LYS A 126 -4.28 -3.29 -23.44
CA LYS A 126 -4.52 -4.08 -24.64
C LYS A 126 -5.27 -3.24 -25.69
N ARG A 127 -4.75 -3.21 -26.89
CA ARG A 127 -5.39 -2.51 -28.01
C ARG A 127 -6.14 -3.48 -28.90
N GLY A 128 -7.25 -3.01 -29.45
CA GLY A 128 -7.98 -3.75 -30.48
C GLY A 128 -7.10 -3.99 -31.72
N GLN A 129 -7.19 -5.20 -32.25
CA GLN A 129 -6.53 -5.58 -33.51
C GLN A 129 -7.57 -5.73 -34.62
N SER A 130 -7.21 -5.27 -35.81
CA SER A 130 -8.07 -5.50 -37.00
C SER A 130 -8.08 -7.00 -37.35
N GLY A 131 -9.27 -7.57 -37.51
CA GLY A 131 -9.43 -8.99 -37.79
C GLY A 131 -10.83 -9.51 -37.45
N LYS A 132 -10.95 -10.82 -37.34
CA LYS A 132 -12.22 -11.43 -36.88
C LYS A 132 -12.48 -11.06 -35.42
N PRO A 133 -13.72 -10.66 -35.07
CA PRO A 133 -14.07 -10.33 -33.71
C PRO A 133 -13.83 -11.56 -32.78
N LYS A 134 -13.15 -11.32 -31.65
CA LYS A 134 -12.89 -12.30 -30.61
C LYS A 134 -13.67 -11.92 -29.37
N LEU A 135 -14.62 -12.74 -28.97
CA LEU A 135 -15.35 -12.56 -27.73
C LEU A 135 -14.68 -13.41 -26.65
N THR A 136 -14.32 -12.77 -25.52
CA THR A 136 -13.78 -13.45 -24.36
C THR A 136 -14.65 -13.10 -23.17
N TYR A 137 -15.01 -14.09 -22.36
CA TYR A 137 -15.69 -13.90 -21.10
C TYR A 137 -14.81 -14.47 -19.99
N SER A 138 -14.58 -13.69 -18.94
CA SER A 138 -13.89 -14.13 -17.73
C SER A 138 -14.66 -13.68 -16.51
N ALA A 139 -14.74 -14.52 -15.49
CA ALA A 139 -15.35 -14.18 -14.21
C ALA A 139 -14.43 -14.65 -13.08
N LEU A 140 -14.16 -13.75 -12.13
CA LEU A 140 -13.37 -14.04 -10.94
C LEU A 140 -14.26 -13.84 -9.71
N PHE A 141 -14.35 -14.88 -8.88
CA PHE A 141 -15.00 -14.80 -7.59
C PHE A 141 -13.94 -14.98 -6.51
N GLY A 142 -13.88 -14.06 -5.56
CA GLY A 142 -12.90 -14.10 -4.48
C GLY A 142 -13.49 -13.66 -3.15
N TRP A 143 -12.96 -14.22 -2.07
CA TRP A 143 -13.27 -13.81 -0.71
C TRP A 143 -11.97 -13.38 -0.04
N SER A 144 -11.98 -12.19 0.55
CA SER A 144 -10.86 -11.70 1.34
C SER A 144 -11.24 -11.70 2.82
N LYS A 145 -10.35 -12.22 3.65
CA LYS A 145 -10.45 -12.10 5.11
C LYS A 145 -9.09 -11.67 5.66
N PRO A 146 -9.04 -10.92 6.77
CA PRO A 146 -7.78 -10.67 7.46
C PRO A 146 -7.09 -12.00 7.80
N ALA A 147 -5.79 -12.10 7.51
CA ALA A 147 -5.01 -13.30 7.84
C ALA A 147 -4.80 -13.41 9.35
N ASP A 148 -4.57 -12.27 9.97
CA ASP A 148 -4.39 -12.12 11.41
C ASP A 148 -4.90 -10.74 11.82
N LEU A 149 -5.57 -10.66 12.95
CA LEU A 149 -5.98 -9.42 13.59
C LEU A 149 -5.09 -9.24 14.80
N MET A 150 -4.44 -8.09 14.93
CA MET A 150 -3.70 -7.77 16.13
C MET A 150 -4.65 -7.82 17.32
N ASP A 151 -4.25 -8.52 18.37
CA ASP A 151 -4.93 -8.47 19.65
C ASP A 151 -4.92 -7.02 20.14
N ARG A 152 -6.09 -6.50 20.41
CA ARG A 152 -6.26 -5.14 20.88
C ARG A 152 -6.51 -5.18 22.39
N THR A 153 -6.05 -4.14 23.06
CA THR A 153 -6.31 -3.97 24.49
C THR A 153 -7.80 -3.72 24.72
N ASN A 154 -8.33 -4.33 25.76
CA ASN A 154 -9.68 -4.02 26.24
C ASN A 154 -9.66 -2.70 27.04
N SER A 155 -10.84 -2.17 27.38
CA SER A 155 -10.95 -0.87 28.06
C SER A 155 -10.28 -0.85 29.44
N ALA A 156 -10.27 -1.95 30.18
CA ALA A 156 -9.60 -2.03 31.47
C ALA A 156 -8.08 -1.97 31.33
N GLU A 157 -7.52 -2.76 30.42
CA GLU A 157 -6.08 -2.73 30.10
C GLU A 157 -5.64 -1.37 29.58
N LEU A 158 -6.46 -0.73 28.72
CA LEU A 158 -6.16 0.61 28.21
C LEU A 158 -6.14 1.63 29.35
N ALA A 159 -7.07 1.56 30.30
CA ALA A 159 -7.10 2.44 31.46
C ALA A 159 -5.87 2.25 32.38
N GLU A 160 -5.43 1.01 32.60
CA GLU A 160 -4.20 0.72 33.34
C GLU A 160 -2.96 1.27 32.63
N LEU A 161 -2.80 1.00 31.33
CA LEU A 161 -1.67 1.50 30.53
C LEU A 161 -1.65 3.03 30.46
N THR A 162 -2.82 3.66 30.37
CA THR A 162 -2.93 5.12 30.38
C THR A 162 -2.48 5.68 31.73
N ASN A 163 -2.91 5.07 32.84
CA ASN A 163 -2.46 5.46 34.18
C ASN A 163 -0.95 5.32 34.34
N GLU A 164 -0.37 4.25 33.82
CA GLU A 164 1.08 4.02 33.87
C GLU A 164 1.83 5.07 33.03
N ALA A 165 1.35 5.36 31.83
CA ALA A 165 1.94 6.36 30.95
C ALA A 165 1.94 7.77 31.59
N GLU A 166 0.81 8.19 32.16
CA GLU A 166 0.68 9.48 32.85
C GLU A 166 1.57 9.57 34.10
N TYR A 167 1.69 8.47 34.84
CA TYR A 167 2.59 8.40 36.00
C TYR A 167 4.05 8.63 35.57
N TRP A 168 4.53 7.90 34.57
CA TRP A 168 5.92 8.01 34.11
C TRP A 168 6.20 9.34 33.40
N ASP A 169 5.22 9.89 32.71
CA ASP A 169 5.34 11.23 32.11
C ASP A 169 5.48 12.29 33.21
N ALA A 170 4.69 12.24 34.27
CA ALA A 170 4.82 13.13 35.43
C ALA A 170 6.20 13.03 36.10
N ILE A 171 6.70 11.79 36.32
CA ILE A 171 8.06 11.59 36.86
C ILE A 171 9.13 12.17 35.94
N SER A 172 9.01 11.99 34.64
CA SER A 172 9.97 12.53 33.67
C SER A 172 10.02 14.07 33.66
N GLN A 173 8.89 14.70 34.00
CA GLN A 173 8.77 16.16 34.15
C GLN A 173 9.22 16.65 35.54
N GLY A 174 9.74 15.76 36.43
CA GLY A 174 10.28 16.12 37.74
C GLY A 174 9.24 16.15 38.85
N ALA A 175 8.06 15.59 38.67
CA ALA A 175 7.07 15.45 39.73
C ALA A 175 7.50 14.41 40.77
N SER A 176 7.08 14.59 42.01
CA SER A 176 7.24 13.55 43.03
C SER A 176 6.29 12.38 42.79
N SER A 177 6.62 11.18 43.31
CA SER A 177 5.77 10.01 43.15
C SER A 177 4.33 10.24 43.65
N GLU A 178 4.15 11.04 44.69
CA GLU A 178 2.82 11.37 45.20
C GLU A 178 2.03 12.30 44.24
N GLN A 179 2.72 13.23 43.58
CA GLN A 179 2.11 14.09 42.54
C GLN A 179 1.79 13.31 41.28
N ALA A 180 2.65 12.38 40.90
CA ALA A 180 2.44 11.51 39.73
C ALA A 180 1.23 10.58 39.97
N GLU A 181 1.07 10.05 41.15
CA GLU A 181 -0.09 9.21 41.51
C GLU A 181 -1.42 9.96 41.35
N LYS A 182 -1.44 11.25 41.71
CA LYS A 182 -2.64 12.11 41.56
C LYS A 182 -2.97 12.50 40.14
N ARG A 183 -2.07 12.30 39.20
CA ARG A 183 -2.30 12.56 37.77
C ARG A 183 -2.99 11.44 37.03
N LYS A 184 -3.05 10.26 37.60
CA LYS A 184 -3.74 9.11 37.01
C LYS A 184 -5.20 9.43 36.72
N PRO A 185 -5.66 9.36 35.46
CA PRO A 185 -7.03 9.74 35.10
C PRO A 185 -8.09 8.73 35.52
N TYR A 186 -7.71 7.46 35.70
CA TYR A 186 -8.64 6.39 36.05
C TYR A 186 -8.39 5.87 37.47
N THR A 187 -9.46 5.76 38.23
CA THR A 187 -9.41 5.14 39.57
C THR A 187 -9.43 3.61 39.47
N GLN A 188 -9.03 2.92 40.54
CA GLN A 188 -9.17 1.45 40.60
C GLN A 188 -10.61 0.98 40.47
N GLU A 189 -11.58 1.80 40.93
CA GLU A 189 -13.00 1.52 40.75
C GLU A 189 -13.45 1.63 39.30
N ASP A 190 -12.94 2.60 38.55
CA ASP A 190 -13.21 2.77 37.10
C ASP A 190 -12.67 1.57 36.33
N ILE A 191 -11.42 1.16 36.59
CA ILE A 191 -10.79 0.00 35.95
C ILE A 191 -11.60 -1.26 36.22
N ARG A 192 -12.08 -1.46 37.47
CA ARG A 192 -12.92 -2.59 37.81
C ARG A 192 -14.26 -2.57 37.07
N LYS A 193 -14.90 -1.39 36.93
CA LYS A 193 -16.16 -1.24 36.19
C LYS A 193 -15.97 -1.57 34.70
N TYR A 194 -14.85 -1.16 34.09
CA TYR A 194 -14.47 -1.56 32.74
C TYR A 194 -14.29 -3.07 32.61
N ALA A 195 -13.59 -3.70 33.54
CA ALA A 195 -13.33 -5.14 33.52
C ALA A 195 -14.61 -5.98 33.72
N GLU A 196 -15.49 -5.56 34.64
CA GLU A 196 -16.73 -6.27 34.98
C GLU A 196 -17.88 -5.95 33.99
N GLY A 197 -17.76 -4.88 33.19
CA GLY A 197 -18.84 -4.41 32.32
C GLY A 197 -20.10 -4.00 33.09
N SER A 198 -19.96 -3.64 34.38
CA SER A 198 -21.07 -3.35 35.29
C SER A 198 -21.80 -2.04 34.96
N ASP A 199 -21.15 -1.14 34.21
CA ASP A 199 -21.70 0.14 33.77
C ASP A 199 -21.48 0.32 32.26
N PRO A 200 -22.31 -0.29 31.40
CA PRO A 200 -22.11 -0.26 29.94
C PRO A 200 -22.23 1.13 29.32
N TYR A 201 -22.80 2.10 29.99
CA TYR A 201 -22.98 3.47 29.49
C TYR A 201 -21.85 4.41 29.94
N GLY A 202 -21.40 4.31 31.19
CA GLY A 202 -20.34 5.14 31.73
C GLY A 202 -18.93 4.52 31.52
N HIS A 203 -18.86 3.19 31.56
CA HIS A 203 -17.62 2.42 31.48
C HIS A 203 -17.76 1.27 30.47
N PRO A 204 -17.94 1.57 29.15
CA PRO A 204 -18.10 0.54 28.14
C PRO A 204 -16.81 -0.27 27.97
N ASN A 205 -16.93 -1.59 27.96
CA ASN A 205 -15.81 -2.46 27.63
C ASN A 205 -15.77 -2.65 26.11
N THR A 206 -14.82 -2.02 25.45
CA THR A 206 -14.60 -2.08 24.00
C THR A 206 -13.17 -2.50 23.71
N ASP A 207 -12.98 -3.27 22.65
CA ASP A 207 -11.66 -3.58 22.11
C ASP A 207 -11.20 -2.41 21.23
N TRP A 208 -10.08 -1.81 21.59
CA TRP A 208 -9.52 -0.61 20.93
C TRP A 208 -8.46 -0.95 19.88
#